data_13f6fca3500b032c58d904d11567bbbd
#
_entry.id   13f6fca3500b032c58d904d11567bbbd
#
_cell.length_a   1.000
_cell.length_b   1.000
_cell.length_c   1.000
_cell.angle_alpha   90.00
_cell.angle_beta   90.00
_cell.angle_gamma   90.00
#
_symmetry.space_group_name_H-M   'P 1'
#
loop_
_entity.id
_entity.type
_entity.pdbx_description
1 polymer ?
#
loop_
_entity_poly.entity_id
_entity_poly.type
_entity_poly.pdbx_seq_one_letter_code
_entity_poly.pdbx_strand_id
1 'polypeptide(L)' 'MEERITKKELMKIYNVDRSTIESWNLHLGLPMIKISSHSKYIRKSDLIEWENSRIGSGCEI' A
#
# COMPACT_ATOMS: atom_id res chain seq x y z
N MET A 1 5.96 -17.17 7.13
CA MET A 1 6.27 -16.50 5.88
C MET A 1 5.34 -15.35 5.66
N GLU A 2 5.86 -14.23 5.22
CA GLU A 2 5.01 -13.09 5.08
C GLU A 2 4.23 -13.13 3.81
N GLU A 3 3.00 -12.66 3.85
CA GLU A 3 2.21 -12.56 2.66
C GLU A 3 2.63 -11.36 1.85
N ARG A 4 2.61 -11.51 0.56
CA ARG A 4 2.87 -10.42 -0.35
C ARG A 4 1.58 -10.02 -1.03
N ILE A 5 1.36 -8.74 -1.07
CA ILE A 5 0.14 -8.20 -1.66
C ILE A 5 0.54 -7.42 -2.88
N THR A 6 0.03 -7.81 -4.04
CA THR A 6 0.38 -7.12 -5.27
C THR A 6 -0.43 -5.85 -5.40
N LYS A 7 0.02 -5.00 -6.31
CA LYS A 7 -0.72 -3.77 -6.58
C LYS A 7 -2.16 -4.08 -6.98
N LYS A 8 -2.33 -5.12 -7.78
CA LYS A 8 -3.67 -5.51 -8.22
C LYS A 8 -4.55 -5.88 -7.04
N GLU A 9 -3.97 -6.59 -6.07
CA GLU A 9 -4.72 -6.96 -4.88
C GLU A 9 -5.04 -5.75 -4.03
N LEU A 10 -4.12 -4.80 -3.94
CA LEU A 10 -4.41 -3.57 -3.21
C LEU A 10 -5.58 -2.82 -3.82
N MET A 11 -5.63 -2.80 -5.13
CA MET A 11 -6.75 -2.14 -5.80
C MET A 11 -8.08 -2.77 -5.40
N LYS A 12 -8.09 -4.07 -5.24
CA LYS A 12 -9.31 -4.76 -4.81
C LYS A 12 -9.61 -4.51 -3.34
N ILE A 13 -8.59 -4.55 -2.50
CA ILE A 13 -8.78 -4.37 -1.07
C ILE A 13 -9.37 -3.01 -0.77
N TYR A 14 -8.83 -1.98 -1.40
CA TYR A 14 -9.29 -0.62 -1.13
C TYR A 14 -10.35 -0.15 -2.11
N ASN A 15 -10.63 -0.96 -3.11
CA ASN A 15 -11.62 -0.60 -4.14
C ASN A 15 -11.25 0.71 -4.82
N VAL A 16 -10.00 0.79 -5.24
CA VAL A 16 -9.50 1.98 -5.93
C VAL A 16 -8.77 1.53 -7.19
N ASP A 17 -8.47 2.47 -8.06
CA ASP A 17 -7.78 2.10 -9.28
C ASP A 17 -6.26 2.25 -9.12
N ARG A 18 -5.55 1.92 -10.19
CA ARG A 18 -4.11 1.86 -10.15
C ARG A 18 -3.48 3.22 -9.89
N SER A 19 -4.01 4.24 -10.50
CA SER A 19 -3.42 5.56 -10.32
C SER A 19 -3.55 6.03 -8.88
N THR A 20 -4.59 5.64 -8.19
CA THR A 20 -4.74 5.97 -6.78
C THR A 20 -3.64 5.29 -5.95
N ILE A 21 -3.39 4.01 -6.23
CA ILE A 21 -2.33 3.29 -5.52
C ILE A 21 -0.97 3.94 -5.78
N GLU A 22 -0.72 4.32 -7.02
CA GLU A 22 0.54 4.94 -7.34
C GLU A 22 0.70 6.29 -6.67
N SER A 23 -0.38 7.04 -6.60
CA SER A 23 -0.37 8.31 -5.90
C SER A 23 -0.05 8.12 -4.43
N TRP A 24 -0.63 7.09 -3.80
CA TRP A 24 -0.32 6.80 -2.41
C TRP A 24 1.15 6.44 -2.23
N ASN A 25 1.71 5.69 -3.16
CA ASN A 25 3.11 5.33 -3.07
C ASN A 25 4.01 6.56 -3.18
N LEU A 26 3.63 7.51 -4.01
CA LEU A 26 4.44 8.69 -4.21
C LEU A 26 4.25 9.73 -3.12
N HIS A 27 3.03 9.93 -2.69
CA HIS A 27 2.71 11.08 -1.84
C HIS A 27 2.45 10.71 -0.39
N LEU A 28 1.96 9.52 -0.14
CA LEU A 28 1.61 9.12 1.21
C LEU A 28 2.61 8.14 1.82
N GLY A 29 3.63 7.79 1.07
CA GLY A 29 4.67 6.91 1.62
C GLY A 29 4.29 5.45 1.73
N LEU A 30 3.36 5.00 0.90
CA LEU A 30 2.99 3.59 0.90
C LEU A 30 4.22 2.74 0.55
N PRO A 31 4.63 1.82 1.42
CA PRO A 31 5.92 1.13 1.26
C PRO A 31 5.85 -0.02 0.26
N MET A 32 5.72 0.29 -1.00
CA MET A 32 5.72 -0.72 -2.04
C MET A 32 7.14 -1.12 -2.37
N ILE A 33 7.35 -2.41 -2.60
CA ILE A 33 8.64 -2.93 -2.99
C ILE A 33 8.61 -3.19 -4.49
N LYS A 34 9.53 -2.57 -5.20
CA LYS A 34 9.60 -2.73 -6.63
C LYS A 34 10.47 -3.92 -6.97
N ILE A 35 9.90 -4.91 -7.61
CA ILE A 35 10.66 -6.08 -8.02
C ILE A 35 11.20 -5.89 -9.42
N SER A 36 10.39 -5.34 -10.31
CA SER A 36 10.82 -5.06 -11.66
C SER A 36 10.06 -3.85 -12.15
N SER A 37 10.32 -3.43 -13.37
CA SER A 37 9.64 -2.25 -13.89
C SER A 37 8.13 -2.44 -13.97
N HIS A 38 7.68 -3.69 -13.99
CA HIS A 38 6.25 -3.94 -14.12
C HIS A 38 5.64 -4.59 -12.90
N SER A 39 6.45 -4.94 -11.89
CA SER A 39 5.94 -5.68 -10.75
C SER A 39 6.28 -4.99 -9.46
N LYS A 40 5.28 -4.68 -8.69
CA LYS A 40 5.45 -4.14 -7.35
C LYS A 40 4.56 -4.92 -6.40
N TYR A 41 5.00 -5.01 -5.16
CA TYR A 41 4.19 -5.64 -4.13
C TYR A 41 4.53 -4.99 -2.79
N ILE A 42 3.70 -5.27 -1.80
CA ILE A 42 3.94 -4.79 -0.45
C ILE A 42 3.77 -5.97 0.48
N ARG A 43 4.58 -6.03 1.52
CA ARG A 43 4.42 -7.07 2.51
C ARG A 43 3.25 -6.72 3.42
N LYS A 44 2.55 -7.77 3.86
CA LYS A 44 1.38 -7.54 4.70
C LYS A 44 1.74 -6.77 5.96
N SER A 45 2.86 -7.09 6.57
CA SER A 45 3.25 -6.37 7.79
C SER A 45 3.54 -4.90 7.51
N ASP A 46 4.15 -4.62 6.36
CA ASP A 46 4.40 -3.23 5.98
C ASP A 46 3.09 -2.49 5.75
N LEU A 47 2.13 -3.15 5.13
CA LEU A 47 0.85 -2.53 4.88
C LEU A 47 0.13 -2.23 6.20
N ILE A 48 0.18 -3.17 7.13
CA ILE A 48 -0.46 -2.97 8.42
C ILE A 48 0.19 -1.81 9.16
N GLU A 49 1.50 -1.73 9.12
CA GLU A 49 2.19 -0.63 9.76
C GLU A 49 1.82 0.70 9.13
N TRP A 50 1.76 0.72 7.82
CA TRP A 50 1.40 1.95 7.12
C TRP A 50 -0.01 2.38 7.48
N GLU A 51 -0.93 1.42 7.54
CA GLU A 51 -2.30 1.73 7.90
C GLU A 51 -2.39 2.24 9.33
N ASN A 52 -1.67 1.60 10.24
CA ASN A 52 -1.69 2.04 11.63
C ASN A 52 -1.15 3.45 11.77
N SER A 53 -0.14 3.76 11.01
CA SER A 53 0.43 5.09 11.03
C SER A 53 -0.59 6.12 10.55
N ARG A 54 -1.34 5.78 9.51
CA ARG A 54 -2.34 6.69 8.99
C ARG A 54 -3.51 6.83 9.94
N ILE A 55 -3.95 5.73 10.49
CA ILE A 55 -5.05 5.76 11.43
C ILE A 55 -4.67 6.59 12.64
N GLY A 56 -3.48 6.36 13.15
CA GLY A 56 -3.04 7.07 14.32
C GLY A 56 -2.98 8.55 14.13
N SER A 57 -2.55 8.99 12.95
CA SER A 57 -2.47 10.42 12.74
C SER A 57 -3.80 10.98 12.28
N GLY A 58 -4.62 10.19 11.61
CA GLY A 58 -5.83 10.74 11.07
C GLY A 58 -6.97 10.80 12.02
N CYS A 59 -6.85 10.00 13.03
CA CYS A 59 -7.96 9.85 13.86
C CYS A 59 -8.36 11.07 14.52
N GLU A 60 -7.78 11.85 14.42
CA GLU A 60 -8.14 12.82 14.94
C GLU A 60 -9.23 13.29 14.63
N ILE A 61 -9.77 13.20 14.46
CA ILE A 61 -10.92 13.63 14.19
C ILE A 61 -11.54 14.08 14.92
#